data_5518c42a8afba1bd04e03ea70df20559
#
_entry.id   5518c42a8afba1bd04e03ea70df20559
#
_cell.length_a   1.000
_cell.length_b   1.000
_cell.length_c   1.000
_cell.angle_alpha   90.00
_cell.angle_beta   90.00
_cell.angle_gamma   90.00
#
_symmetry.space_group_name_H-M   'P 1'
#
loop_
_entity.id
_entity.type
_entity.pdbx_description
1 polymer ?
#
loop_
_entity_poly.entity_id
_entity_poly.type
_entity_poly.pdbx_seq_one_letter_code
_entity_poly.pdbx_strand_id
1 'polypeptide(L)'
;MTTNEPHIADVAASISQPAMIEAEHIAPLTHIEAGIMARVELERFLGRVKTLSAADWDQPTDCTLWNVRQVLAHQAGAYAGFASWSQFMRQWSQLFKKRQPGQFSVDLVNQLQVADRANASPAELIAELSEVGPKAIATRQRLPAALRALRFPFGPPLGFVRFDYLTDLIYTRDTWSHRLDICRATGREMVLTSDHDGRMLALVMRDLAGKLHLELKDSAIAFKLTGTAGGNWRVGPGENPVASIQMDALDFSRLSSGRLNPDEARDQSLVVINGDAQMANYILANTSVPY
;
A
#
# COMPACT_ATOMS: atom_id res chain seq x y z
N MET A 1 -20.69 34.89 49.86
CA MET A 1 -20.72 34.75 48.41
C MET A 1 -19.41 34.09 47.99
N THR A 2 -19.42 32.78 47.83
CA THR A 2 -18.26 31.99 47.42
C THR A 2 -18.41 31.75 45.91
N THR A 3 -17.54 32.38 45.16
CA THR A 3 -17.42 32.19 43.70
C THR A 3 -16.73 30.85 43.44
N ASN A 4 -17.46 29.91 42.89
CA ASN A 4 -16.96 28.61 42.43
C ASN A 4 -16.34 28.84 41.05
N GLU A 5 -15.00 28.92 40.97
CA GLU A 5 -14.31 28.84 39.69
C GLU A 5 -14.23 27.36 39.26
N PRO A 6 -14.58 27.03 38.01
CA PRO A 6 -14.45 25.68 37.51
C PRO A 6 -12.98 25.30 37.37
N HIS A 7 -12.60 24.16 37.92
CA HIS A 7 -11.25 23.60 37.83
C HIS A 7 -10.89 23.32 36.35
N ILE A 8 -9.70 23.79 35.94
CA ILE A 8 -9.11 23.60 34.58
C ILE A 8 -8.93 22.09 34.22
N ALA A 9 -9.07 21.20 35.20
CA ALA A 9 -8.98 19.74 34.99
C ALA A 9 -10.15 19.12 34.21
N ASP A 10 -11.33 19.79 34.15
CA ASP A 10 -12.52 19.21 33.50
C ASP A 10 -12.67 19.57 32.01
N VAL A 11 -11.78 20.39 31.46
CA VAL A 11 -11.81 20.80 30.04
C VAL A 11 -10.99 19.87 29.13
N ALA A 12 -10.13 19.02 29.69
CA ALA A 12 -9.25 18.11 28.94
C ALA A 12 -9.93 16.79 28.50
N ALA A 13 -11.17 16.54 28.87
CA ALA A 13 -11.82 15.23 28.70
C ALA A 13 -12.78 15.10 27.51
N SER A 14 -12.78 16.04 26.56
CA SER A 14 -13.70 16.00 25.41
C SER A 14 -13.01 16.27 24.06
N ILE A 15 -11.83 15.68 23.85
CA ILE A 15 -11.41 15.41 22.49
C ILE A 15 -12.13 14.12 22.10
N SER A 16 -13.27 14.25 21.38
CA SER A 16 -13.98 13.09 20.86
C SER A 16 -13.00 12.28 20.01
N GLN A 17 -12.74 11.03 20.43
CA GLN A 17 -11.96 10.13 19.59
C GLN A 17 -12.64 10.07 18.22
N PRO A 18 -11.88 10.15 17.11
CA PRO A 18 -12.47 10.03 15.78
C PRO A 18 -13.28 8.73 15.71
N ALA A 19 -14.50 8.83 15.13
CA ALA A 19 -15.43 7.71 15.04
C ALA A 19 -14.75 6.49 14.42
N MET A 20 -15.01 5.32 15.00
CA MET A 20 -14.50 4.05 14.48
C MET A 20 -15.26 3.69 13.19
N ILE A 21 -14.53 3.41 12.13
CA ILE A 21 -15.05 3.05 10.81
C ILE A 21 -15.06 1.52 10.69
N GLU A 22 -16.14 0.95 10.24
CA GLU A 22 -16.20 -0.48 9.89
C GLU A 22 -15.45 -0.72 8.58
N ALA A 23 -14.37 -1.49 8.64
CA ALA A 23 -13.49 -1.68 7.49
C ALA A 23 -14.20 -2.39 6.32
N GLU A 24 -15.15 -3.28 6.61
CA GLU A 24 -16.00 -3.94 5.62
C GLU A 24 -16.91 -2.97 4.86
N HIS A 25 -17.26 -1.85 5.47
CA HIS A 25 -18.15 -0.83 4.87
C HIS A 25 -17.40 0.26 4.11
N ILE A 26 -16.06 0.21 4.08
CA ILE A 26 -15.28 1.13 3.26
C ILE A 26 -15.66 0.92 1.79
N ALA A 27 -16.13 1.98 1.13
CA ALA A 27 -16.52 1.92 -0.27
C ALA A 27 -15.35 1.46 -1.17
N PRO A 28 -15.58 0.55 -2.13
CA PRO A 28 -14.56 0.17 -3.10
C PRO A 28 -14.11 1.39 -3.91
N LEU A 29 -12.89 1.32 -4.44
CA LEU A 29 -12.38 2.34 -5.32
C LEU A 29 -13.20 2.37 -6.61
N THR A 30 -13.74 3.54 -6.97
CA THR A 30 -14.39 3.71 -8.27
C THR A 30 -13.34 3.89 -9.37
N HIS A 31 -13.68 3.54 -10.61
CA HIS A 31 -12.74 3.68 -11.73
C HIS A 31 -12.29 5.13 -12.00
N ILE A 32 -13.19 6.10 -11.77
CA ILE A 32 -12.87 7.53 -11.90
C ILE A 32 -11.91 7.95 -10.78
N GLU A 33 -12.20 7.58 -9.55
CA GLU A 33 -11.36 7.84 -8.38
C GLU A 33 -9.97 7.21 -8.56
N ALA A 34 -9.89 5.98 -9.07
CA ALA A 34 -8.63 5.30 -9.38
C ALA A 34 -7.75 6.10 -10.33
N GLY A 35 -8.31 6.69 -11.37
CA GLY A 35 -7.58 7.54 -12.30
C GLY A 35 -7.07 8.84 -11.67
N ILE A 36 -7.82 9.42 -10.74
CA ILE A 36 -7.39 10.59 -9.97
C ILE A 36 -6.23 10.21 -9.05
N MET A 37 -6.40 9.16 -8.26
CA MET A 37 -5.37 8.68 -7.33
C MET A 37 -4.08 8.30 -8.05
N ALA A 38 -4.18 7.62 -9.20
CA ALA A 38 -3.01 7.22 -9.99
C ALA A 38 -2.21 8.45 -10.50
N ARG A 39 -2.88 9.51 -10.95
CA ARG A 39 -2.20 10.75 -11.39
C ARG A 39 -1.51 11.46 -10.22
N VAL A 40 -2.21 11.60 -9.09
CA VAL A 40 -1.66 12.25 -7.89
C VAL A 40 -0.44 11.46 -7.39
N GLU A 41 -0.53 10.12 -7.35
CA GLU A 41 0.59 9.31 -6.87
C GLU A 41 1.79 9.35 -7.82
N LEU A 42 1.57 9.27 -9.13
CA LEU A 42 2.64 9.41 -10.13
C LEU A 42 3.36 10.77 -10.00
N GLU A 43 2.61 11.85 -9.82
CA GLU A 43 3.17 13.19 -9.63
C GLU A 43 4.03 13.27 -8.36
N ARG A 44 3.52 12.73 -7.24
CA ARG A 44 4.24 12.70 -5.96
C ARG A 44 5.50 11.82 -6.03
N PHE A 45 5.40 10.67 -6.68
CA PHE A 45 6.53 9.77 -6.90
C PHE A 45 7.61 10.45 -7.75
N LEU A 46 7.25 11.01 -8.92
CA LEU A 46 8.17 11.76 -9.78
C LEU A 46 8.75 12.98 -9.07
N GLY A 47 7.95 13.70 -8.29
CA GLY A 47 8.42 14.81 -7.45
C GLY A 47 9.51 14.34 -6.47
N ARG A 48 9.34 13.18 -5.84
CA ARG A 48 10.31 12.62 -4.92
C ARG A 48 11.62 12.22 -5.62
N VAL A 49 11.56 11.42 -6.68
CA VAL A 49 12.77 10.91 -7.35
C VAL A 49 13.60 12.02 -8.01
N LYS A 50 12.98 13.12 -8.43
CA LYS A 50 13.69 14.29 -8.98
C LYS A 50 14.50 15.06 -7.94
N THR A 51 14.28 14.84 -6.65
CA THR A 51 15.02 15.52 -5.56
C THR A 51 16.20 14.69 -5.04
N LEU A 52 16.41 13.49 -5.56
CA LEU A 52 17.43 12.58 -5.07
C LEU A 52 18.83 12.99 -5.55
N SER A 53 19.81 12.83 -4.67
CA SER A 53 21.24 13.03 -4.97
C SER A 53 21.84 11.76 -5.57
N ALA A 54 23.05 11.86 -6.09
CA ALA A 54 23.77 10.70 -6.63
C ALA A 54 23.96 9.57 -5.60
N ALA A 55 24.18 9.92 -4.33
CA ALA A 55 24.39 8.94 -3.26
C ALA A 55 23.10 8.21 -2.83
N ASP A 56 21.93 8.76 -3.14
CA ASP A 56 20.65 8.15 -2.76
C ASP A 56 20.30 6.94 -3.63
N TRP A 57 20.81 6.86 -4.86
CA TRP A 57 20.38 5.85 -5.83
C TRP A 57 20.79 4.43 -5.47
N ASP A 58 21.89 4.28 -4.75
CA ASP A 58 22.41 2.97 -4.34
C ASP A 58 21.96 2.56 -2.94
N GLN A 59 21.18 3.40 -2.24
CA GLN A 59 20.68 3.08 -0.91
C GLN A 59 19.76 1.85 -0.95
N PRO A 60 19.94 0.88 -0.04
CA PRO A 60 19.05 -0.26 0.08
C PRO A 60 17.67 0.20 0.54
N THR A 61 16.63 -0.48 0.10
CA THR A 61 15.24 -0.18 0.48
C THR A 61 14.63 -1.27 1.39
N ASP A 62 13.48 -0.97 1.99
CA ASP A 62 12.69 -1.98 2.71
C ASP A 62 12.19 -3.10 1.77
N CYS A 63 12.16 -2.86 0.45
CA CYS A 63 12.00 -3.89 -0.58
C CYS A 63 13.35 -4.57 -0.81
N THR A 64 13.70 -5.52 0.03
CA THR A 64 15.06 -6.07 0.27
C THR A 64 15.81 -6.56 -0.97
N LEU A 65 15.11 -6.81 -2.09
CA LEU A 65 15.72 -7.21 -3.37
C LEU A 65 16.26 -6.03 -4.18
N TRP A 66 15.89 -4.78 -3.83
CA TRP A 66 16.13 -3.61 -4.68
C TRP A 66 16.68 -2.41 -3.90
N ASN A 67 17.63 -1.72 -4.52
CA ASN A 67 18.01 -0.37 -4.14
C ASN A 67 17.06 0.67 -4.76
N VAL A 68 17.23 1.94 -4.40
CA VAL A 68 16.37 3.04 -4.88
C VAL A 68 16.31 3.12 -6.41
N ARG A 69 17.45 2.94 -7.11
CA ARG A 69 17.50 2.95 -8.59
C ARG A 69 16.70 1.78 -9.19
N GLN A 70 16.78 0.60 -8.59
CA GLN A 70 16.04 -0.58 -9.06
C GLN A 70 14.54 -0.46 -8.81
N VAL A 71 14.13 0.17 -7.71
CA VAL A 71 12.73 0.55 -7.46
C VAL A 71 12.22 1.49 -8.56
N LEU A 72 12.98 2.52 -8.94
CA LEU A 72 12.63 3.40 -10.05
C LEU A 72 12.56 2.64 -11.39
N ALA A 73 13.51 1.73 -11.65
CA ALA A 73 13.51 0.89 -12.85
C ALA A 73 12.28 -0.02 -12.93
N HIS A 74 11.88 -0.62 -11.80
CA HIS A 74 10.64 -1.38 -11.68
C HIS A 74 9.42 -0.50 -12.01
N GLN A 75 9.30 0.68 -11.39
CA GLN A 75 8.17 1.58 -11.65
C GLN A 75 8.09 2.03 -13.12
N ALA A 76 9.21 2.43 -13.73
CA ALA A 76 9.26 2.76 -15.15
C ALA A 76 8.79 1.57 -16.02
N GLY A 77 9.22 0.36 -15.68
CA GLY A 77 8.82 -0.88 -16.35
C GLY A 77 7.34 -1.20 -16.20
N ALA A 78 6.81 -1.09 -14.98
CA ALA A 78 5.40 -1.35 -14.70
C ALA A 78 4.48 -0.41 -15.50
N TYR A 79 4.81 0.89 -15.54
CA TYR A 79 4.05 1.84 -16.35
C TYR A 79 4.24 1.61 -17.84
N ALA A 80 5.45 1.28 -18.32
CA ALA A 80 5.68 0.94 -19.74
C ALA A 80 4.80 -0.22 -20.21
N GLY A 81 4.50 -1.17 -19.33
CA GLY A 81 3.62 -2.30 -19.61
C GLY A 81 2.21 -1.89 -20.09
N PHE A 82 1.67 -0.77 -19.60
CA PHE A 82 0.36 -0.26 -20.05
C PHE A 82 0.47 0.89 -21.07
N ALA A 83 1.65 1.48 -21.23
CA ALA A 83 1.87 2.53 -22.23
C ALA A 83 2.12 1.96 -23.63
N SER A 84 2.54 0.69 -23.76
CA SER A 84 2.92 0.04 -25.00
C SER A 84 2.38 -1.38 -25.08
N TRP A 85 1.68 -1.72 -26.17
CA TRP A 85 1.16 -3.07 -26.40
C TRP A 85 2.27 -4.14 -26.47
N SER A 86 3.41 -3.82 -27.07
CA SER A 86 4.55 -4.74 -27.14
C SER A 86 5.13 -5.03 -25.74
N GLN A 87 5.27 -4.00 -24.91
CA GLN A 87 5.71 -4.16 -23.51
C GLN A 87 4.67 -4.95 -22.69
N PHE A 88 3.39 -4.66 -22.87
CA PHE A 88 2.32 -5.42 -22.22
C PHE A 88 2.43 -6.92 -22.54
N MET A 89 2.46 -7.28 -23.83
CA MET A 89 2.55 -8.68 -24.23
C MET A 89 3.83 -9.36 -23.74
N ARG A 90 4.96 -8.65 -23.79
CA ARG A 90 6.25 -9.16 -23.32
C ARG A 90 6.24 -9.44 -21.80
N GLN A 91 5.74 -8.51 -21.01
CA GLN A 91 5.65 -8.66 -19.55
C GLN A 91 4.66 -9.75 -19.16
N TRP A 92 3.47 -9.75 -19.75
CA TRP A 92 2.44 -10.75 -19.46
C TRP A 92 2.83 -12.16 -19.87
N SER A 93 3.67 -12.31 -20.90
CA SER A 93 4.21 -13.62 -21.28
C SER A 93 5.03 -14.27 -20.15
N GLN A 94 5.58 -13.47 -19.21
CA GLN A 94 6.32 -14.01 -18.08
C GLN A 94 5.45 -14.81 -17.12
N LEU A 95 4.15 -14.46 -17.01
CA LEU A 95 3.20 -15.17 -16.15
C LEU A 95 3.06 -16.66 -16.50
N PHE A 96 3.39 -17.04 -17.74
CA PHE A 96 3.32 -18.42 -18.25
C PHE A 96 4.65 -19.16 -18.19
N LYS A 97 5.74 -18.50 -17.78
CA LYS A 97 7.04 -19.14 -17.64
C LYS A 97 7.10 -20.06 -16.42
N LYS A 98 7.98 -21.09 -16.51
CA LYS A 98 8.27 -21.97 -15.38
C LYS A 98 8.92 -21.17 -14.24
N ARG A 99 8.41 -21.35 -13.05
CA ARG A 99 8.86 -20.68 -11.81
C ARG A 99 9.76 -21.61 -11.01
N GLN A 100 10.64 -20.98 -10.22
CA GLN A 100 11.37 -21.68 -9.17
C GLN A 100 10.44 -21.97 -7.98
N PRO A 101 10.73 -22.97 -7.14
CA PRO A 101 9.99 -23.17 -5.90
C PRO A 101 9.99 -21.91 -5.04
N GLY A 102 8.82 -21.50 -4.55
CA GLY A 102 8.64 -20.28 -3.74
C GLY A 102 8.53 -18.96 -4.53
N GLN A 103 8.76 -18.97 -5.85
CA GLN A 103 8.64 -17.79 -6.69
C GLN A 103 7.20 -17.56 -7.17
N PHE A 104 6.71 -16.34 -7.05
CA PHE A 104 5.41 -15.94 -7.58
C PHE A 104 5.51 -15.54 -9.06
N SER A 105 4.40 -15.64 -9.79
CA SER A 105 4.38 -15.25 -11.23
C SER A 105 4.71 -13.77 -11.42
N VAL A 106 4.26 -12.92 -10.50
CA VAL A 106 4.53 -11.48 -10.52
C VAL A 106 6.02 -11.17 -10.37
N ASP A 107 6.78 -11.99 -9.63
CA ASP A 107 8.23 -11.77 -9.45
C ASP A 107 8.98 -11.84 -10.77
N LEU A 108 8.56 -12.72 -11.69
CA LEU A 108 9.16 -12.82 -13.02
C LEU A 108 8.90 -11.55 -13.85
N VAL A 109 7.73 -10.96 -13.71
CA VAL A 109 7.39 -9.69 -14.36
C VAL A 109 8.24 -8.57 -13.79
N ASN A 110 8.31 -8.47 -12.47
CA ASN A 110 9.07 -7.44 -11.77
C ASN A 110 10.57 -7.54 -12.04
N GLN A 111 11.14 -8.76 -12.03
CA GLN A 111 12.52 -9.01 -12.39
C GLN A 111 12.83 -8.60 -13.83
N LEU A 112 11.94 -8.89 -14.80
CA LEU A 112 12.10 -8.45 -16.17
C LEU A 112 12.12 -6.93 -16.28
N GLN A 113 11.23 -6.22 -15.57
CA GLN A 113 11.15 -4.76 -15.59
C GLN A 113 12.45 -4.11 -15.12
N VAL A 114 13.05 -4.64 -14.05
CA VAL A 114 14.36 -4.18 -13.53
C VAL A 114 15.52 -4.58 -14.45
N ALA A 115 15.54 -5.83 -14.94
CA ALA A 115 16.61 -6.32 -15.79
C ALA A 115 16.69 -5.58 -17.12
N ASP A 116 15.56 -5.24 -17.74
CA ASP A 116 15.52 -4.46 -18.99
C ASP A 116 16.12 -3.06 -18.85
N ARG A 117 16.18 -2.55 -17.62
CA ARG A 117 16.65 -1.20 -17.27
C ARG A 117 17.96 -1.21 -16.46
N ALA A 118 18.65 -2.35 -16.45
CA ALA A 118 19.86 -2.52 -15.64
C ALA A 118 20.94 -1.48 -15.94
N ASN A 119 21.07 -1.06 -17.21
CA ASN A 119 22.08 -0.11 -17.67
C ASN A 119 21.56 1.34 -17.80
N ALA A 120 20.27 1.59 -17.50
CA ALA A 120 19.70 2.93 -17.56
C ALA A 120 20.15 3.78 -16.36
N SER A 121 20.55 5.01 -16.62
CA SER A 121 20.83 5.99 -15.58
C SER A 121 19.55 6.45 -14.87
N PRO A 122 19.63 6.98 -13.65
CA PRO A 122 18.48 7.56 -12.98
C PRO A 122 17.76 8.64 -13.80
N ALA A 123 18.50 9.46 -14.53
CA ALA A 123 17.92 10.50 -15.38
C ALA A 123 17.10 9.91 -16.54
N GLU A 124 17.59 8.86 -17.18
CA GLU A 124 16.87 8.14 -18.24
C GLU A 124 15.61 7.46 -17.68
N LEU A 125 15.69 6.84 -16.50
CA LEU A 125 14.54 6.22 -15.84
C LEU A 125 13.47 7.24 -15.46
N ILE A 126 13.85 8.41 -14.94
CA ILE A 126 12.92 9.51 -14.63
C ILE A 126 12.28 10.02 -15.92
N ALA A 127 13.05 10.18 -17.01
CA ALA A 127 12.53 10.61 -18.30
C ALA A 127 11.53 9.60 -18.87
N GLU A 128 11.88 8.29 -18.84
CA GLU A 128 10.98 7.22 -19.27
C GLU A 128 9.68 7.24 -18.46
N LEU A 129 9.74 7.22 -17.12
CA LEU A 129 8.55 7.22 -16.27
C LEU A 129 7.69 8.47 -16.49
N SER A 130 8.32 9.64 -16.69
CA SER A 130 7.62 10.90 -16.98
C SER A 130 6.85 10.83 -18.30
N GLU A 131 7.36 10.09 -19.29
CA GLU A 131 6.71 9.90 -20.59
C GLU A 131 5.64 8.81 -20.55
N VAL A 132 6.00 7.60 -20.04
CA VAL A 132 5.10 6.44 -20.09
C VAL A 132 4.00 6.49 -19.03
N GLY A 133 4.23 7.14 -17.90
CA GLY A 133 3.32 7.19 -16.76
C GLY A 133 1.93 7.73 -17.11
N PRO A 134 1.82 8.95 -17.67
CA PRO A 134 0.52 9.48 -18.09
C PRO A 134 -0.18 8.63 -19.15
N LYS A 135 0.60 8.05 -20.09
CA LYS A 135 0.05 7.16 -21.15
C LYS A 135 -0.53 5.89 -20.54
N ALA A 136 0.18 5.28 -19.60
CA ALA A 136 -0.27 4.07 -18.90
C ALA A 136 -1.56 4.31 -18.11
N ILE A 137 -1.64 5.42 -17.37
CA ILE A 137 -2.85 5.80 -16.64
C ILE A 137 -4.00 6.01 -17.60
N ALA A 138 -3.79 6.74 -18.71
CA ALA A 138 -4.83 6.97 -19.72
C ALA A 138 -5.30 5.65 -20.37
N THR A 139 -4.39 4.70 -20.63
CA THR A 139 -4.73 3.38 -21.16
C THR A 139 -5.59 2.59 -20.18
N ARG A 140 -5.20 2.53 -18.90
CA ARG A 140 -5.99 1.87 -17.85
C ARG A 140 -7.38 2.48 -17.71
N GLN A 141 -7.48 3.82 -17.77
CA GLN A 141 -8.76 4.54 -17.69
C GLN A 141 -9.68 4.33 -18.91
N ARG A 142 -9.15 3.86 -20.04
CA ARG A 142 -9.92 3.54 -21.24
C ARG A 142 -10.34 2.07 -21.33
N LEU A 143 -9.93 1.24 -20.37
CA LEU A 143 -10.29 -0.17 -20.37
C LEU A 143 -11.82 -0.35 -20.26
N PRO A 144 -12.44 -1.11 -21.18
CA PRO A 144 -13.87 -1.38 -21.11
C PRO A 144 -14.28 -2.06 -19.81
N ALA A 145 -15.44 -1.73 -19.27
CA ALA A 145 -15.95 -2.30 -18.02
C ALA A 145 -16.02 -3.84 -18.08
N ALA A 146 -16.38 -4.41 -19.22
CA ALA A 146 -16.41 -5.87 -19.41
C ALA A 146 -15.02 -6.50 -19.25
N LEU A 147 -13.97 -5.88 -19.80
CA LEU A 147 -12.60 -6.36 -19.65
C LEU A 147 -12.13 -6.22 -18.19
N ARG A 148 -12.42 -5.10 -17.54
CA ARG A 148 -12.06 -4.85 -16.13
C ARG A 148 -12.72 -5.85 -15.19
N ALA A 149 -13.92 -6.34 -15.52
CA ALA A 149 -14.65 -7.33 -14.72
C ALA A 149 -14.10 -8.77 -14.84
N LEU A 150 -13.27 -9.05 -15.84
CA LEU A 150 -12.69 -10.39 -16.01
C LEU A 150 -11.81 -10.77 -14.83
N ARG A 151 -11.83 -12.05 -14.46
CA ARG A 151 -10.96 -12.61 -13.43
C ARG A 151 -9.80 -13.35 -14.09
N PHE A 152 -8.60 -13.04 -13.64
CA PHE A 152 -7.37 -13.68 -14.11
C PHE A 152 -6.68 -14.45 -12.99
N PRO A 153 -6.05 -15.59 -13.29
CA PRO A 153 -5.26 -16.36 -12.35
C PRO A 153 -3.86 -15.73 -12.23
N PHE A 154 -3.64 -14.96 -11.19
CA PHE A 154 -2.30 -14.41 -10.88
C PHE A 154 -1.43 -15.38 -10.06
N GLY A 155 -2.01 -16.50 -9.62
CA GLY A 155 -1.34 -17.42 -8.71
C GLY A 155 -1.21 -16.87 -7.29
N PRO A 156 -0.65 -17.66 -6.37
CA PRO A 156 -0.41 -17.19 -5.00
C PRO A 156 0.46 -15.91 -4.98
N PRO A 157 0.24 -14.98 -4.06
CA PRO A 157 -0.82 -14.98 -3.05
C PRO A 157 -2.17 -14.43 -3.53
N LEU A 158 -2.24 -13.90 -4.76
CA LEU A 158 -3.42 -13.17 -5.29
C LEU A 158 -4.57 -14.10 -5.72
N GLY A 159 -4.28 -15.34 -6.13
CA GLY A 159 -5.30 -16.25 -6.64
C GLY A 159 -5.97 -15.75 -7.92
N PHE A 160 -7.30 -15.82 -7.95
CA PHE A 160 -8.13 -15.25 -9.02
C PHE A 160 -8.63 -13.87 -8.62
N VAL A 161 -8.08 -12.83 -9.23
CA VAL A 161 -8.51 -11.44 -9.00
C VAL A 161 -9.15 -10.84 -10.23
N ARG A 162 -10.05 -9.88 -10.02
CA ARG A 162 -10.61 -9.06 -11.10
C ARG A 162 -9.51 -8.17 -11.68
N PHE A 163 -9.59 -7.91 -12.98
CA PHE A 163 -8.59 -7.10 -13.66
C PHE A 163 -8.60 -5.64 -13.17
N ASP A 164 -9.77 -5.11 -12.80
CA ASP A 164 -9.87 -3.79 -12.19
C ASP A 164 -9.18 -3.69 -10.82
N TYR A 165 -9.15 -4.75 -10.02
CA TYR A 165 -8.38 -4.75 -8.78
C TYR A 165 -6.89 -4.48 -9.04
N LEU A 166 -6.35 -5.10 -10.10
CA LEU A 166 -4.97 -4.85 -10.51
C LEU A 166 -4.79 -3.44 -11.09
N THR A 167 -5.61 -3.05 -12.08
CA THR A 167 -5.41 -1.83 -12.87
C THR A 167 -5.84 -0.56 -12.16
N ASP A 168 -6.84 -0.62 -11.31
CA ASP A 168 -7.41 0.54 -10.62
C ASP A 168 -6.78 0.73 -9.22
N LEU A 169 -6.38 -0.36 -8.54
CA LEU A 169 -5.85 -0.28 -7.18
C LEU A 169 -4.37 -0.65 -7.08
N ILE A 170 -3.99 -1.88 -7.45
CA ILE A 170 -2.65 -2.42 -7.12
C ILE A 170 -1.54 -1.58 -7.75
N TYR A 171 -1.62 -1.20 -9.03
CA TYR A 171 -0.60 -0.36 -9.65
C TYR A 171 -0.37 0.99 -8.94
N THR A 172 -1.42 1.58 -8.38
CA THR A 172 -1.30 2.84 -7.63
C THR A 172 -0.76 2.61 -6.23
N ARG A 173 -1.22 1.54 -5.58
CA ARG A 173 -0.74 1.13 -4.24
C ARG A 173 0.74 0.72 -4.27
N ASP A 174 1.17 0.02 -5.31
CA ASP A 174 2.55 -0.34 -5.54
C ASP A 174 3.45 0.91 -5.69
N THR A 175 3.04 1.88 -6.51
CA THR A 175 3.75 3.16 -6.63
C THR A 175 3.81 3.90 -5.29
N TRP A 176 2.71 3.92 -4.53
CA TRP A 176 2.63 4.53 -3.21
C TRP A 176 3.58 3.88 -2.20
N SER A 177 3.61 2.55 -2.17
CA SER A 177 4.48 1.81 -1.26
C SER A 177 5.96 1.99 -1.61
N HIS A 178 6.30 2.04 -2.89
CA HIS A 178 7.66 2.32 -3.35
C HIS A 178 8.08 3.78 -3.12
N ARG A 179 7.14 4.74 -3.09
CA ARG A 179 7.45 6.10 -2.62
C ARG A 179 7.84 6.09 -1.14
N LEU A 180 7.17 5.28 -0.31
CA LEU A 180 7.55 5.07 1.08
C LEU A 180 8.94 4.43 1.19
N ASP A 181 9.22 3.38 0.42
CA ASP A 181 10.53 2.71 0.38
C ASP A 181 11.66 3.72 0.11
N ILE A 182 11.48 4.56 -0.92
CA ILE A 182 12.48 5.58 -1.30
C ILE A 182 12.64 6.64 -0.20
N CYS A 183 11.54 7.15 0.36
CA CYS A 183 11.61 8.14 1.43
C CYS A 183 12.40 7.60 2.64
N ARG A 184 12.14 6.37 3.05
CA ARG A 184 12.84 5.73 4.17
C ARG A 184 14.31 5.47 3.85
N ALA A 185 14.62 4.88 2.71
CA ALA A 185 15.98 4.60 2.27
C ALA A 185 16.87 5.84 2.22
N THR A 186 16.27 6.99 1.94
CA THR A 186 17.00 8.26 1.76
C THR A 186 16.86 9.22 2.93
N GLY A 187 16.20 8.80 4.03
CA GLY A 187 15.97 9.62 5.23
C GLY A 187 15.10 10.86 4.98
N ARG A 188 14.27 10.83 3.93
CA ARG A 188 13.37 11.94 3.59
C ARG A 188 11.96 11.70 4.08
N GLU A 189 11.33 12.74 4.59
CA GLU A 189 9.93 12.67 5.02
C GLU A 189 9.01 12.39 3.82
N MET A 190 8.05 11.47 4.01
CA MET A 190 6.96 11.23 3.08
C MET A 190 5.81 12.18 3.38
N VAL A 191 5.65 13.21 2.57
CA VAL A 191 4.54 14.16 2.70
C VAL A 191 3.22 13.43 2.45
N LEU A 192 2.33 13.46 3.43
CA LEU A 192 1.05 12.75 3.43
C LEU A 192 -0.13 13.73 3.45
N THR A 193 -1.24 13.29 2.87
CA THR A 193 -2.55 13.93 3.01
C THR A 193 -3.61 12.89 3.38
N SER A 194 -4.61 13.29 4.16
CA SER A 194 -5.72 12.41 4.54
C SER A 194 -6.52 11.93 3.32
N ASP A 195 -6.77 12.83 2.36
CA ASP A 195 -7.63 12.54 1.19
C ASP A 195 -7.01 11.51 0.23
N HIS A 196 -5.68 11.50 0.08
CA HIS A 196 -4.99 10.56 -0.81
C HIS A 196 -4.39 9.39 -0.03
N ASP A 197 -3.50 9.68 0.91
CA ASP A 197 -2.76 8.64 1.63
C ASP A 197 -3.65 7.93 2.66
N GLY A 198 -4.54 8.68 3.35
CA GLY A 198 -5.55 8.10 4.22
C GLY A 198 -6.55 7.22 3.46
N ARG A 199 -6.95 7.64 2.24
CA ARG A 199 -7.78 6.81 1.36
C ARG A 199 -7.07 5.53 0.94
N MET A 200 -5.75 5.59 0.66
CA MET A 200 -4.94 4.41 0.34
C MET A 200 -4.91 3.42 1.51
N LEU A 201 -4.68 3.91 2.73
CA LEU A 201 -4.73 3.07 3.94
C LEU A 201 -6.13 2.50 4.20
N ALA A 202 -7.18 3.28 4.00
CA ALA A 202 -8.56 2.77 4.12
C ALA A 202 -8.81 1.59 3.16
N LEU A 203 -8.30 1.65 1.93
CA LEU A 203 -8.40 0.53 0.98
C LEU A 203 -7.57 -0.68 1.41
N VAL A 204 -6.42 -0.48 2.08
CA VAL A 204 -5.66 -1.57 2.72
C VAL A 204 -6.50 -2.20 3.83
N MET A 205 -7.13 -1.39 4.70
CA MET A 205 -8.00 -1.88 5.77
C MET A 205 -9.20 -2.65 5.24
N ARG A 206 -9.80 -2.20 4.13
CA ARG A 206 -10.87 -2.92 3.44
C ARG A 206 -10.44 -4.31 2.96
N ASP A 207 -9.24 -4.40 2.33
CA ASP A 207 -8.72 -5.68 1.86
C ASP A 207 -8.40 -6.61 3.03
N LEU A 208 -7.84 -6.06 4.11
CA LEU A 208 -7.58 -6.80 5.35
C LEU A 208 -8.87 -7.34 5.97
N ALA A 209 -9.91 -6.52 6.03
CA ALA A 209 -11.22 -6.95 6.54
C ALA A 209 -11.79 -8.10 5.71
N GLY A 210 -11.74 -8.01 4.38
CA GLY A 210 -12.16 -9.09 3.49
C GLY A 210 -11.37 -10.39 3.69
N LYS A 211 -10.06 -10.28 3.95
CA LYS A 211 -9.20 -11.43 4.24
C LYS A 211 -9.53 -12.09 5.57
N LEU A 212 -9.72 -11.31 6.63
CA LEU A 212 -9.89 -11.80 8.01
C LEU A 212 -11.34 -12.12 8.38
N HIS A 213 -12.31 -11.82 7.53
CA HIS A 213 -13.74 -11.98 7.82
C HIS A 213 -14.11 -13.38 8.33
N LEU A 214 -13.62 -14.43 7.68
CA LEU A 214 -13.91 -15.81 8.10
C LEU A 214 -13.11 -16.24 9.33
N GLU A 215 -11.96 -15.65 9.57
CA GLU A 215 -11.07 -15.99 10.67
C GLU A 215 -11.54 -15.41 11.99
N LEU A 216 -12.11 -14.19 11.95
CA LEU A 216 -12.60 -13.48 13.14
C LEU A 216 -13.95 -14.00 13.63
N LYS A 217 -14.70 -14.73 12.80
CA LYS A 217 -16.04 -15.29 13.16
C LYS A 217 -16.95 -14.21 13.76
N ASP A 218 -17.25 -14.32 15.08
CA ASP A 218 -18.10 -13.38 15.82
C ASP A 218 -17.30 -12.31 16.58
N SER A 219 -15.97 -12.26 16.36
CA SER A 219 -15.08 -11.31 17.02
C SER A 219 -14.75 -10.12 16.12
N ALA A 220 -14.19 -9.07 16.72
CA ALA A 220 -13.62 -7.93 15.99
C ALA A 220 -12.32 -7.46 16.66
N ILE A 221 -11.47 -6.80 15.87
CA ILE A 221 -10.25 -6.10 16.31
C ILE A 221 -10.36 -4.62 15.94
N ALA A 222 -9.98 -3.75 16.85
CA ALA A 222 -9.82 -2.33 16.58
C ALA A 222 -8.40 -2.04 16.12
N PHE A 223 -8.25 -1.36 14.99
CA PHE A 223 -7.00 -0.77 14.53
C PHE A 223 -7.05 0.74 14.78
N LYS A 224 -6.05 1.26 15.50
CA LYS A 224 -5.86 2.69 15.78
C LYS A 224 -4.55 3.12 15.14
N LEU A 225 -4.62 3.56 13.89
CA LEU A 225 -3.43 3.99 13.17
C LEU A 225 -3.24 5.50 13.32
N THR A 226 -2.08 5.91 13.82
CA THR A 226 -1.72 7.32 14.04
C THR A 226 -1.10 7.95 12.80
N GLY A 227 -0.94 9.28 12.79
CA GLY A 227 -0.39 10.03 11.66
C GLY A 227 -1.45 10.49 10.67
N THR A 228 -1.05 11.32 9.69
CA THR A 228 -1.94 11.98 8.72
C THR A 228 -2.73 11.02 7.84
N ALA A 229 -2.16 9.86 7.51
CA ALA A 229 -2.84 8.80 6.77
C ALA A 229 -3.59 7.82 7.68
N GLY A 230 -3.55 8.01 8.99
CA GLY A 230 -4.14 7.14 9.99
C GLY A 230 -5.66 7.25 10.11
N GLY A 231 -6.20 6.50 11.05
CA GLY A 231 -7.63 6.45 11.37
C GLY A 231 -7.93 5.34 12.36
N ASN A 232 -9.21 5.19 12.71
CA ASN A 232 -9.69 4.14 13.58
C ASN A 232 -10.64 3.21 12.81
N TRP A 233 -10.30 1.93 12.76
CA TRP A 233 -11.09 0.93 12.05
C TRP A 233 -11.44 -0.25 12.94
N ARG A 234 -12.62 -0.78 12.73
CA ARG A 234 -13.05 -2.08 13.23
C ARG A 234 -12.99 -3.10 12.10
N VAL A 235 -12.33 -4.21 12.34
CA VAL A 235 -12.22 -5.35 11.42
C VAL A 235 -12.86 -6.54 12.07
N GLY A 236 -13.80 -7.20 11.37
CA GLY A 236 -14.56 -8.35 11.83
C GLY A 236 -15.99 -7.99 12.28
N PRO A 237 -16.89 -9.00 12.31
CA PRO A 237 -18.33 -8.80 12.49
C PRO A 237 -18.75 -8.50 13.92
N GLY A 238 -17.90 -8.73 14.93
CA GLY A 238 -18.24 -8.47 16.33
C GLY A 238 -18.50 -7.00 16.61
N GLU A 239 -19.53 -6.69 17.39
CA GLU A 239 -19.86 -5.30 17.76
C GLU A 239 -18.76 -4.66 18.62
N ASN A 240 -18.21 -5.42 19.57
CA ASN A 240 -17.18 -4.97 20.49
C ASN A 240 -15.85 -5.63 20.16
N PRO A 241 -14.79 -4.85 19.82
CA PRO A 241 -13.46 -5.39 19.60
C PRO A 241 -12.91 -6.08 20.85
N VAL A 242 -12.44 -7.33 20.69
CA VAL A 242 -11.81 -8.11 21.78
C VAL A 242 -10.40 -7.63 22.10
N ALA A 243 -9.77 -6.97 21.11
CA ALA A 243 -8.46 -6.35 21.27
C ALA A 243 -8.34 -5.09 20.40
N SER A 244 -7.34 -4.27 20.71
CA SER A 244 -6.93 -3.16 19.84
C SER A 244 -5.45 -3.21 19.54
N ILE A 245 -5.11 -2.87 18.30
CA ILE A 245 -3.76 -2.75 17.77
C ILE A 245 -3.56 -1.26 17.40
N GLN A 246 -2.58 -0.63 18.04
CA GLN A 246 -2.24 0.76 17.77
C GLN A 246 -0.80 0.84 17.25
N MET A 247 -0.61 1.57 16.15
CA MET A 247 0.71 1.84 15.56
C MET A 247 0.66 3.04 14.60
N ASP A 248 1.81 3.49 14.12
CA ASP A 248 1.87 4.48 13.06
C ASP A 248 1.33 3.92 11.73
N ALA A 249 0.67 4.76 10.94
CA ALA A 249 0.04 4.35 9.67
C ALA A 249 1.05 3.86 8.63
N LEU A 250 2.25 4.47 8.56
CA LEU A 250 3.29 4.03 7.64
C LEU A 250 3.96 2.74 8.10
N ASP A 251 4.14 2.54 9.41
CA ASP A 251 4.64 1.27 9.95
C ASP A 251 3.61 0.15 9.75
N PHE A 252 2.32 0.45 9.88
CA PHE A 252 1.28 -0.50 9.51
C PHE A 252 1.32 -0.86 8.01
N SER A 253 1.56 0.12 7.14
CA SER A 253 1.74 -0.14 5.71
C SER A 253 2.93 -1.06 5.43
N ARG A 254 4.06 -0.84 6.12
CA ARG A 254 5.24 -1.73 6.03
C ARG A 254 4.91 -3.15 6.50
N LEU A 255 4.19 -3.28 7.60
CA LEU A 255 3.75 -4.57 8.14
C LEU A 255 2.81 -5.28 7.14
N SER A 256 1.79 -4.59 6.66
CA SER A 256 0.78 -5.17 5.76
C SER A 256 1.31 -5.49 4.35
N SER A 257 2.41 -4.88 3.94
CA SER A 257 3.12 -5.17 2.69
C SER A 257 4.28 -6.16 2.82
N GLY A 258 4.55 -6.66 4.05
CA GLY A 258 5.64 -7.60 4.32
C GLY A 258 7.04 -6.98 4.39
N ARG A 259 7.14 -5.64 4.44
CA ARG A 259 8.41 -4.88 4.60
C ARG A 259 8.86 -4.76 6.05
N LEU A 260 7.98 -5.05 6.97
CA LEU A 260 8.21 -5.14 8.41
C LEU A 260 7.57 -6.43 8.90
N ASN A 261 8.29 -7.25 9.64
CA ASN A 261 7.68 -8.44 10.23
C ASN A 261 7.08 -8.14 11.62
N PRO A 262 6.11 -8.96 12.10
CA PRO A 262 5.45 -8.72 13.38
C PRO A 262 6.38 -8.75 14.59
N ASP A 263 7.45 -9.56 14.55
CA ASP A 263 8.41 -9.64 15.65
C ASP A 263 9.23 -8.35 15.73
N GLU A 264 9.75 -7.89 14.60
CA GLU A 264 10.42 -6.59 14.51
C GLU A 264 9.54 -5.43 14.99
N ALA A 265 8.25 -5.42 14.61
CA ALA A 265 7.32 -4.39 15.05
C ALA A 265 7.19 -4.37 16.58
N ARG A 266 7.20 -5.53 17.23
CA ARG A 266 7.17 -5.64 18.69
C ARG A 266 8.50 -5.25 19.33
N ASP A 267 9.61 -5.78 18.83
CA ASP A 267 10.95 -5.55 19.37
C ASP A 267 11.34 -4.07 19.32
N GLN A 268 10.91 -3.37 18.28
CA GLN A 268 11.11 -1.93 18.12
C GLN A 268 10.03 -1.08 18.81
N SER A 269 9.09 -1.71 19.55
CA SER A 269 7.98 -1.02 20.22
C SER A 269 7.11 -0.17 19.29
N LEU A 270 6.98 -0.56 18.03
CA LEU A 270 6.16 0.14 17.01
C LEU A 270 4.67 -0.16 17.15
N VAL A 271 4.31 -1.18 17.90
CA VAL A 271 2.93 -1.63 18.10
C VAL A 271 2.57 -1.68 19.57
N VAL A 272 1.37 -1.18 19.90
CA VAL A 272 0.77 -1.29 21.24
C VAL A 272 -0.49 -2.13 21.12
N ILE A 273 -0.57 -3.17 21.94
CA ILE A 273 -1.70 -4.11 21.99
C ILE A 273 -2.44 -3.93 23.33
N ASN A 274 -3.78 -3.85 23.28
CA ASN A 274 -4.63 -3.88 24.46
C ASN A 274 -5.75 -4.92 24.26
N GLY A 275 -6.17 -5.58 25.32
CA GLY A 275 -7.21 -6.63 25.30
C GLY A 275 -6.62 -8.03 25.06
N ASP A 276 -7.27 -8.83 24.24
CA ASP A 276 -6.84 -10.21 23.92
C ASP A 276 -5.54 -10.21 23.12
N ALA A 277 -4.41 -10.39 23.82
CA ALA A 277 -3.09 -10.39 23.22
C ALA A 277 -2.86 -11.59 22.28
N GLN A 278 -3.49 -12.73 22.51
CA GLN A 278 -3.35 -13.90 21.67
C GLN A 278 -3.98 -13.65 20.30
N MET A 279 -5.21 -13.15 20.30
CA MET A 279 -5.93 -12.78 19.08
C MET A 279 -5.20 -11.65 18.32
N ALA A 280 -4.76 -10.60 19.03
CA ALA A 280 -4.05 -9.49 18.41
C ALA A 280 -2.74 -9.93 17.74
N ASN A 281 -1.95 -10.79 18.38
CA ASN A 281 -0.72 -11.32 17.80
C ASN A 281 -0.99 -12.22 16.58
N TYR A 282 -2.04 -13.04 16.65
CA TYR A 282 -2.48 -13.82 15.49
C TYR A 282 -2.84 -12.91 14.30
N ILE A 283 -3.60 -11.85 14.55
CA ILE A 283 -3.99 -10.89 13.52
C ILE A 283 -2.75 -10.15 12.97
N LEU A 284 -1.82 -9.70 13.82
CA LEU A 284 -0.57 -9.06 13.34
C LEU A 284 0.22 -9.97 12.40
N ALA A 285 0.29 -11.26 12.67
CA ALA A 285 0.95 -12.23 11.80
C ALA A 285 0.20 -12.45 10.46
N ASN A 286 -1.07 -12.04 10.38
CA ASN A 286 -1.93 -12.22 9.21
C ASN A 286 -2.35 -10.92 8.53
N THR A 287 -1.71 -9.78 8.82
CA THR A 287 -2.05 -8.48 8.24
C THR A 287 -1.68 -8.32 6.77
N SER A 288 -0.86 -9.19 6.20
CA SER A 288 -0.38 -9.06 4.82
C SER A 288 -1.53 -9.05 3.80
N VAL A 289 -1.55 -8.04 2.95
CA VAL A 289 -2.46 -7.88 1.80
C VAL A 289 -1.65 -7.59 0.54
N PRO A 290 -2.24 -7.67 -0.67
CA PRO A 290 -1.54 -7.35 -1.91
C PRO A 290 -1.14 -5.87 -2.02
N TYR A 291 0.09 -5.65 -2.46
CA TYR A 291 0.65 -4.31 -2.74
C TYR A 291 1.17 -4.25 -4.16
#